data_ffcf4318d720664138c4fc87478e33f3
#
_entry.id   ffcf4318d720664138c4fc87478e33f3
#
_cell.length_a   1.000
_cell.length_b   1.000
_cell.length_c   1.000
_cell.angle_alpha   90.00
_cell.angle_beta   90.00
_cell.angle_gamma   90.00
#
_symmetry.space_group_name_H-M   'P 1'
#
loop_
_entity.id
_entity.type
_entity.pdbx_description
1 polymer ?
#
loop_
_entity_poly.entity_id
_entity_poly.type
_entity_poly.pdbx_seq_one_letter_code
_entity_poly.pdbx_strand_id
1 'polypeptide(L)'
;TGLSSMTANTKYNDRLKIIRPFLNLNKIDLKYVTSNYFKTYIKDPSNENEKFLRVRIRKYRKNMEREGLDTRKIINTVGNLMSANKALNYYKSKALYKHVSFVSKGRCLINKQIFSEEAGEIIFKSFSDILSLVSGTYYPPRSKKVINLIDRIKKNKFSKSTLGGCIVEEKDNFILITKESKIRKMSYQLGK
;
A
#
# COMPACT_ATOMS: atom_id res chain seq x y z
N THR A 1 -5.00 -2.26 0.49
CA THR A 1 -5.39 -0.84 0.73
C THR A 1 -6.63 -0.43 -0.06
N GLY A 2 -6.96 -1.07 -1.21
CA GLY A 2 -8.08 -0.66 -2.06
C GLY A 2 -9.46 -0.70 -1.39
N LEU A 3 -9.74 -1.73 -0.60
CA LEU A 3 -11.03 -1.91 0.08
C LEU A 3 -11.16 -1.11 1.40
N SER A 4 -10.07 -0.61 1.97
CA SER A 4 -10.12 0.21 3.18
C SER A 4 -10.39 1.69 2.94
N SER A 5 -10.88 2.03 1.73
CA SER A 5 -11.29 3.39 1.32
C SER A 5 -10.17 4.43 1.23
N MET A 6 -10.53 5.57 0.68
CA MET A 6 -9.67 6.76 0.62
C MET A 6 -9.78 7.55 1.93
N THR A 7 -8.69 8.15 2.38
CA THR A 7 -8.69 9.05 3.52
C THR A 7 -8.89 10.50 3.09
N ALA A 8 -9.48 11.34 3.97
CA ALA A 8 -9.67 12.76 3.70
C ALA A 8 -8.34 13.47 3.43
N ASN A 9 -7.28 13.02 4.08
CA ASN A 9 -5.93 13.53 3.92
C ASN A 9 -4.99 12.38 3.56
N THR A 10 -4.21 12.53 2.49
CA THR A 10 -3.20 11.57 2.07
C THR A 10 -1.88 12.29 1.82
N LYS A 11 -0.82 11.94 2.54
CA LYS A 11 0.54 12.42 2.25
C LYS A 11 1.07 11.60 1.07
N TYR A 12 1.29 12.23 -0.07
CA TYR A 12 1.85 11.58 -1.26
C TYR A 12 3.38 11.49 -1.19
N ASN A 13 4.01 12.59 -0.79
CA ASN A 13 5.43 12.69 -0.47
C ASN A 13 5.65 13.85 0.51
N ASP A 14 6.89 14.21 0.80
CA ASP A 14 7.20 15.29 1.78
C ASP A 14 6.75 16.68 1.33
N ARG A 15 6.55 16.89 0.03
CA ARG A 15 6.16 18.17 -0.59
C ARG A 15 4.68 18.22 -0.98
N LEU A 16 4.01 17.07 -1.11
CA LEU A 16 2.64 17.00 -1.62
C LEU A 16 1.70 16.27 -0.67
N LYS A 17 0.62 16.94 -0.30
CA LYS A 17 -0.49 16.41 0.48
C LYS A 17 -1.78 16.54 -0.34
N ILE A 18 -2.50 15.44 -0.49
CA ILE A 18 -3.79 15.41 -1.18
C ILE A 18 -4.89 15.53 -0.12
N ILE A 19 -5.75 16.56 -0.26
CA ILE A 19 -6.88 16.83 0.63
C ILE A 19 -8.17 16.58 -0.15
N ARG A 20 -9.13 15.87 0.46
CA ARG A 20 -10.45 15.56 -0.11
C ARG A 20 -11.56 16.06 0.82
N PRO A 21 -11.88 17.38 0.78
CA PRO A 21 -12.80 17.99 1.74
C PRO A 21 -14.24 17.47 1.61
N PHE A 22 -14.66 17.05 0.40
CA PHE A 22 -16.03 16.59 0.11
C PHE A 22 -16.24 15.08 0.24
N LEU A 23 -15.29 14.35 0.84
CA LEU A 23 -15.35 12.89 0.92
C LEU A 23 -16.60 12.38 1.67
N ASN A 24 -17.07 13.14 2.64
CA ASN A 24 -18.23 12.80 3.48
C ASN A 24 -19.55 13.41 3.01
N LEU A 25 -19.55 14.16 1.88
CA LEU A 25 -20.75 14.78 1.35
C LEU A 25 -21.40 13.91 0.27
N ASN A 26 -22.72 13.89 0.25
CA ASN A 26 -23.47 13.20 -0.79
C ASN A 26 -23.44 14.01 -2.10
N LYS A 27 -23.40 13.30 -3.23
CA LYS A 27 -23.46 13.95 -4.55
C LYS A 27 -24.77 14.74 -4.75
N ILE A 28 -25.86 14.33 -4.10
CA ILE A 28 -27.15 15.01 -4.15
C ILE A 28 -27.05 16.39 -3.53
N ASP A 29 -26.41 16.50 -2.35
CA ASP A 29 -26.24 17.77 -1.64
C ASP A 29 -25.38 18.75 -2.46
N LEU A 30 -24.27 18.23 -3.05
CA LEU A 30 -23.43 19.02 -3.93
C LEU A 30 -24.17 19.51 -5.18
N LYS A 31 -25.02 18.67 -5.78
CA LYS A 31 -25.86 19.08 -6.91
C LYS A 31 -26.88 20.14 -6.51
N TYR A 32 -27.50 20.00 -5.35
CA TYR A 32 -28.45 20.99 -4.82
C TYR A 32 -27.79 22.36 -4.71
N VAL A 33 -26.65 22.43 -4.04
CA VAL A 33 -25.88 23.67 -3.92
C VAL A 33 -25.51 24.24 -5.28
N THR A 34 -24.99 23.40 -6.20
CA THR A 34 -24.59 23.84 -7.53
C THR A 34 -25.75 24.40 -8.33
N SER A 35 -26.91 23.74 -8.31
CA SER A 35 -28.10 24.18 -9.04
C SER A 35 -28.71 25.49 -8.49
N ASN A 36 -28.69 25.66 -7.16
CA ASN A 36 -29.26 26.85 -6.53
C ASN A 36 -28.37 28.09 -6.61
N TYR A 37 -27.04 27.90 -6.44
CA TYR A 37 -26.11 29.05 -6.39
C TYR A 37 -25.45 29.32 -7.73
N PHE A 38 -25.08 28.30 -8.49
CA PHE A 38 -24.34 28.44 -9.75
C PHE A 38 -25.18 28.24 -10.99
N LYS A 39 -26.45 27.80 -10.83
CA LYS A 39 -27.48 27.58 -11.88
C LYS A 39 -27.12 26.57 -12.97
N THR A 40 -25.84 26.37 -13.26
CA THR A 40 -25.35 25.45 -14.30
C THR A 40 -24.17 24.62 -13.84
N TYR A 41 -24.02 23.42 -14.38
CA TYR A 41 -22.83 22.59 -14.24
C TYR A 41 -22.59 21.77 -15.51
N ILE A 42 -21.33 21.53 -15.82
CA ILE A 42 -20.94 20.74 -16.98
C ILE A 42 -21.11 19.26 -16.68
N LYS A 43 -21.84 18.54 -17.55
CA LYS A 43 -21.88 17.08 -17.51
C LYS A 43 -20.68 16.54 -18.30
N ASP A 44 -19.78 15.82 -17.65
CA ASP A 44 -18.71 15.11 -18.31
C ASP A 44 -19.25 13.82 -18.93
N PRO A 45 -19.24 13.65 -20.28
CA PRO A 45 -19.75 12.46 -20.98
C PRO A 45 -19.05 11.17 -20.54
N SER A 46 -17.80 11.25 -20.05
CA SER A 46 -17.06 10.09 -19.58
C SER A 46 -17.71 9.39 -18.38
N ASN A 47 -18.58 10.10 -17.64
CA ASN A 47 -19.31 9.54 -16.50
C ASN A 47 -20.39 8.54 -16.90
N GLU A 48 -20.79 8.49 -18.16
CA GLU A 48 -21.78 7.56 -18.73
C GLU A 48 -21.12 6.48 -19.60
N ASN A 49 -19.83 6.58 -19.87
CA ASN A 49 -19.12 5.68 -20.74
C ASN A 49 -18.81 4.32 -20.04
N GLU A 50 -19.49 3.27 -20.52
CA GLU A 50 -19.37 1.90 -19.97
C GLU A 50 -18.03 1.22 -20.25
N LYS A 51 -17.14 1.80 -21.06
CA LYS A 51 -15.75 1.33 -21.16
C LYS A 51 -15.03 1.39 -19.82
N PHE A 52 -15.42 2.32 -18.94
CA PHE A 52 -14.85 2.44 -17.60
C PHE A 52 -15.54 1.49 -16.60
N LEU A 53 -14.76 0.67 -15.92
CA LEU A 53 -15.23 -0.28 -14.90
C LEU A 53 -16.11 0.40 -13.83
N ARG A 54 -15.71 1.60 -13.36
CA ARG A 54 -16.47 2.38 -12.37
C ARG A 54 -17.91 2.72 -12.81
N VAL A 55 -18.13 2.95 -14.12
CA VAL A 55 -19.47 3.23 -14.67
C VAL A 55 -20.30 1.97 -14.65
N ARG A 56 -19.73 0.84 -15.10
CA ARG A 56 -20.41 -0.47 -15.05
C ARG A 56 -20.82 -0.84 -13.63
N ILE A 57 -19.90 -0.71 -12.64
CA ILE A 57 -20.20 -1.00 -11.23
C ILE A 57 -21.34 -0.12 -10.71
N ARG A 58 -21.38 1.18 -11.05
CA ARG A 58 -22.49 2.06 -10.65
C ARG A 58 -23.82 1.61 -11.21
N LYS A 59 -23.87 1.10 -12.43
CA LYS A 59 -25.10 0.57 -13.05
C LYS A 59 -25.57 -0.71 -12.36
N TYR A 60 -24.64 -1.59 -11.94
CA TYR A 60 -24.96 -2.81 -11.20
C TYR A 60 -25.45 -2.54 -9.76
N ARG A 61 -25.28 -1.33 -9.23
CA ARG A 61 -25.64 -1.01 -7.85
C ARG A 61 -27.09 -1.40 -7.50
N LYS A 62 -28.06 -1.08 -8.36
CA LYS A 62 -29.47 -1.42 -8.13
C LYS A 62 -29.70 -2.94 -7.99
N ASN A 63 -28.98 -3.72 -8.78
CA ASN A 63 -29.08 -5.18 -8.72
C ASN A 63 -28.44 -5.69 -7.41
N MET A 64 -27.28 -5.17 -7.02
CA MET A 64 -26.64 -5.50 -5.75
C MET A 64 -27.53 -5.17 -4.54
N GLU A 65 -28.22 -4.03 -4.57
CA GLU A 65 -29.15 -3.62 -3.52
C GLU A 65 -30.34 -4.60 -3.41
N ARG A 66 -30.88 -5.10 -4.53
CA ARG A 66 -31.93 -6.15 -4.56
C ARG A 66 -31.46 -7.47 -3.95
N GLU A 67 -30.21 -7.85 -4.18
CA GLU A 67 -29.55 -9.03 -3.59
C GLU A 67 -29.10 -8.80 -2.14
N GLY A 68 -29.48 -7.68 -1.53
CA GLY A 68 -29.20 -7.39 -0.13
C GLY A 68 -27.85 -6.76 0.16
N LEU A 69 -27.04 -6.43 -0.85
CA LEU A 69 -25.79 -5.68 -0.71
C LEU A 69 -26.06 -4.19 -0.84
N ASP A 70 -26.68 -3.59 0.17
CA ASP A 70 -26.97 -2.17 0.20
C ASP A 70 -25.72 -1.31 0.51
N THR A 71 -25.85 -0.01 0.27
CA THR A 71 -24.79 0.98 0.52
C THR A 71 -24.37 1.01 1.99
N ARG A 72 -25.29 0.80 2.94
CA ARG A 72 -25.01 0.81 4.38
C ARG A 72 -24.11 -0.36 4.78
N LYS A 73 -24.39 -1.55 4.27
CA LYS A 73 -23.55 -2.74 4.50
C LYS A 73 -22.13 -2.54 3.95
N ILE A 74 -22.01 -1.96 2.76
CA ILE A 74 -20.70 -1.64 2.16
C ILE A 74 -19.95 -0.64 3.04
N ILE A 75 -20.58 0.45 3.48
CA ILE A 75 -19.95 1.47 4.33
C ILE A 75 -19.50 0.86 5.66
N ASN A 76 -20.34 0.03 6.30
CA ASN A 76 -20.00 -0.64 7.55
C ASN A 76 -18.80 -1.57 7.37
N THR A 77 -18.78 -2.38 6.30
CA THR A 77 -17.64 -3.26 5.98
C THR A 77 -16.36 -2.48 5.76
N VAL A 78 -16.42 -1.39 5.01
CA VAL A 78 -15.28 -0.48 4.79
C VAL A 78 -14.81 0.12 6.11
N GLY A 79 -15.72 0.55 6.99
CA GLY A 79 -15.40 1.07 8.33
C GLY A 79 -14.68 0.05 9.20
N ASN A 80 -15.16 -1.20 9.23
CA ASN A 80 -14.52 -2.30 9.95
C ASN A 80 -13.11 -2.59 9.40
N LEU A 81 -12.94 -2.63 8.08
CA LEU A 81 -11.63 -2.80 7.45
C LEU A 81 -10.67 -1.64 7.74
N MET A 82 -11.17 -0.41 7.81
CA MET A 82 -10.36 0.75 8.20
C MET A 82 -9.89 0.63 9.64
N SER A 83 -10.76 0.24 10.57
CA SER A 83 -10.43 0.04 11.99
C SER A 83 -9.40 -1.08 12.16
N ALA A 84 -9.60 -2.22 11.51
CA ALA A 84 -8.64 -3.32 11.49
C ALA A 84 -7.27 -2.88 10.94
N ASN A 85 -7.25 -2.11 9.86
CA ASN A 85 -6.00 -1.61 9.28
C ASN A 85 -5.28 -0.61 10.22
N LYS A 86 -6.01 0.21 10.98
CA LYS A 86 -5.41 1.09 12.02
C LYS A 86 -4.73 0.26 13.10
N ALA A 87 -5.39 -0.79 13.60
CA ALA A 87 -4.81 -1.70 14.58
C ALA A 87 -3.56 -2.39 14.05
N LEU A 88 -3.60 -2.95 12.84
CA LEU A 88 -2.44 -3.56 12.19
C LEU A 88 -1.28 -2.58 12.03
N ASN A 89 -1.54 -1.33 11.66
CA ASN A 89 -0.49 -0.31 11.55
C ASN A 89 0.11 0.05 12.91
N TYR A 90 -0.68 0.09 13.98
CA TYR A 90 -0.17 0.30 15.32
C TYR A 90 0.80 -0.82 15.75
N TYR A 91 0.39 -2.08 15.62
CA TYR A 91 1.23 -3.22 15.98
C TYR A 91 2.46 -3.34 15.07
N LYS A 92 2.32 -3.07 13.77
CA LYS A 92 3.44 -2.99 12.84
C LYS A 92 4.47 -1.94 13.28
N SER A 93 4.03 -0.74 13.67
CA SER A 93 4.95 0.31 14.14
C SER A 93 5.67 -0.13 15.41
N LYS A 94 4.99 -0.82 16.33
CA LYS A 94 5.59 -1.38 17.54
C LYS A 94 6.63 -2.46 17.21
N ALA A 95 6.31 -3.37 16.28
CA ALA A 95 7.24 -4.41 15.82
C ALA A 95 8.48 -3.81 15.13
N LEU A 96 8.29 -2.80 14.27
CA LEU A 96 9.39 -2.09 13.63
C LEU A 96 10.31 -1.43 14.66
N TYR A 97 9.75 -0.75 15.66
CA TYR A 97 10.53 -0.13 16.73
C TYR A 97 11.34 -1.15 17.53
N LYS A 98 10.77 -2.33 17.80
CA LYS A 98 11.40 -3.39 18.61
C LYS A 98 12.49 -4.16 17.85
N HIS A 99 12.23 -4.49 16.58
CA HIS A 99 13.03 -5.48 15.85
C HIS A 99 13.87 -4.91 14.71
N VAL A 100 13.73 -3.61 14.38
CA VAL A 100 14.34 -3.04 13.18
C VAL A 100 15.27 -1.87 13.53
N SER A 101 16.49 -1.91 13.01
CA SER A 101 17.48 -0.86 13.15
C SER A 101 17.95 -0.37 11.79
N PHE A 102 17.87 0.94 11.55
CA PHE A 102 18.43 1.56 10.36
C PHE A 102 19.87 1.97 10.62
N VAL A 103 20.82 1.33 9.92
CA VAL A 103 22.26 1.59 10.06
C VAL A 103 22.67 2.82 9.27
N SER A 104 22.06 3.01 8.09
CA SER A 104 22.29 4.17 7.21
C SER A 104 21.17 4.29 6.20
N LYS A 105 21.16 5.37 5.40
CA LYS A 105 20.23 5.52 4.28
C LYS A 105 20.40 4.36 3.29
N GLY A 106 19.37 3.51 3.16
CA GLY A 106 19.38 2.34 2.26
C GLY A 106 19.96 1.06 2.89
N ARG A 107 20.16 1.02 4.22
CA ARG A 107 20.63 -0.17 4.93
C ARG A 107 19.89 -0.36 6.25
N CYS A 108 19.31 -1.54 6.44
CA CYS A 108 18.48 -1.90 7.58
C CYS A 108 18.83 -3.31 8.09
N LEU A 109 18.79 -3.48 9.41
CA LEU A 109 18.91 -4.77 10.11
C LEU A 109 17.57 -5.11 10.75
N ILE A 110 17.13 -6.36 10.59
CA ILE A 110 15.92 -6.91 11.21
C ILE A 110 16.35 -8.05 12.12
N ASN A 111 16.01 -7.99 13.41
CA ASN A 111 16.25 -9.09 14.34
C ASN A 111 15.32 -10.26 14.00
N LYS A 112 15.86 -11.48 13.90
CA LYS A 112 15.10 -12.69 13.59
C LYS A 112 14.04 -13.04 14.65
N GLN A 113 14.13 -12.51 15.85
CA GLN A 113 13.08 -12.65 16.88
C GLN A 113 11.71 -12.16 16.41
N ILE A 114 11.65 -11.26 15.42
CA ILE A 114 10.38 -10.85 14.79
C ILE A 114 9.55 -12.05 14.29
N PHE A 115 10.22 -13.14 13.84
CA PHE A 115 9.53 -14.31 13.30
C PHE A 115 8.86 -15.18 14.36
N SER A 116 9.31 -15.14 15.60
CA SER A 116 8.76 -15.89 16.73
C SER A 116 7.81 -15.07 17.60
N GLU A 117 8.01 -13.75 17.64
CA GLU A 117 7.26 -12.87 18.54
C GLU A 117 6.07 -12.18 17.90
N GLU A 118 6.08 -12.02 16.56
CA GLU A 118 5.07 -11.23 15.87
C GLU A 118 4.14 -12.10 14.99
N ALA A 119 2.90 -11.65 14.85
CA ALA A 119 1.93 -12.29 13.96
C ALA A 119 2.38 -12.21 12.48
N GLY A 120 2.05 -13.24 11.70
CA GLY A 120 2.46 -13.34 10.30
C GLY A 120 2.11 -12.13 9.43
N GLU A 121 0.94 -11.53 9.63
CA GLU A 121 0.54 -10.31 8.91
C GLU A 121 1.40 -9.09 9.28
N ILE A 122 1.81 -8.98 10.55
CA ILE A 122 2.70 -7.91 11.02
C ILE A 122 4.09 -8.07 10.40
N ILE A 123 4.62 -9.29 10.38
CA ILE A 123 5.88 -9.61 9.72
C ILE A 123 5.83 -9.24 8.24
N PHE A 124 4.78 -9.69 7.53
CA PHE A 124 4.58 -9.42 6.10
C PHE A 124 4.51 -7.92 5.80
N LYS A 125 3.72 -7.15 6.56
CA LYS A 125 3.60 -5.70 6.39
C LYS A 125 4.91 -4.98 6.70
N SER A 126 5.62 -5.40 7.76
CA SER A 126 6.92 -4.84 8.14
C SER A 126 7.95 -5.04 7.03
N PHE A 127 8.10 -6.26 6.52
CA PHE A 127 9.02 -6.55 5.40
C PHE A 127 8.65 -5.77 4.13
N SER A 128 7.36 -5.69 3.79
CA SER A 128 6.90 -4.93 2.63
C SER A 128 7.26 -3.46 2.70
N ASP A 129 7.06 -2.83 3.87
CA ASP A 129 7.38 -1.42 4.08
C ASP A 129 8.90 -1.18 4.08
N ILE A 130 9.69 -2.05 4.72
CA ILE A 130 11.15 -1.95 4.76
C ILE A 130 11.74 -2.05 3.36
N LEU A 131 11.30 -3.04 2.56
CA LEU A 131 11.76 -3.19 1.17
C LEU A 131 11.48 -1.95 0.33
N SER A 132 10.28 -1.35 0.46
CA SER A 132 9.95 -0.10 -0.22
C SER A 132 10.81 1.07 0.25
N LEU A 133 11.01 1.20 1.56
CA LEU A 133 11.76 2.29 2.15
C LEU A 133 13.25 2.21 1.76
N VAL A 134 13.86 1.03 1.86
CA VAL A 134 15.27 0.80 1.53
C VAL A 134 15.54 0.98 0.04
N SER A 135 14.67 0.45 -0.83
CA SER A 135 14.81 0.62 -2.29
C SER A 135 14.50 2.04 -2.75
N GLY A 136 13.65 2.77 -2.02
CA GLY A 136 13.11 4.07 -2.42
C GLY A 136 11.99 3.95 -3.46
N THR A 137 11.33 2.79 -3.57
CA THR A 137 10.20 2.57 -4.47
C THR A 137 8.88 2.94 -3.80
N TYR A 138 7.95 3.53 -4.56
CA TYR A 138 6.64 3.92 -4.03
C TYR A 138 5.75 2.71 -3.71
N TYR A 139 5.86 1.65 -4.51
CA TYR A 139 5.09 0.43 -4.29
C TYR A 139 5.96 -0.70 -3.74
N PRO A 140 5.47 -1.44 -2.75
CA PRO A 140 6.16 -2.64 -2.27
C PRO A 140 6.19 -3.73 -3.35
N PRO A 141 7.09 -4.70 -3.22
CA PRO A 141 7.11 -5.88 -4.08
C PRO A 141 5.79 -6.66 -4.01
N ARG A 142 5.49 -7.47 -5.02
CA ARG A 142 4.26 -8.30 -5.05
C ARG A 142 4.21 -9.20 -3.81
N SER A 143 3.05 -9.24 -3.14
CA SER A 143 2.83 -9.95 -1.87
C SER A 143 3.33 -11.40 -1.89
N LYS A 144 3.04 -12.16 -2.96
CA LYS A 144 3.50 -13.55 -3.10
C LYS A 144 5.03 -13.68 -3.00
N LYS A 145 5.78 -12.73 -3.56
CA LYS A 145 7.26 -12.75 -3.50
C LYS A 145 7.77 -12.46 -2.08
N VAL A 146 7.12 -11.53 -1.37
CA VAL A 146 7.48 -11.20 0.02
C VAL A 146 7.17 -12.38 0.94
N ILE A 147 6.01 -13.01 0.79
CA ILE A 147 5.61 -14.19 1.57
C ILE A 147 6.61 -15.33 1.35
N ASN A 148 6.95 -15.65 0.09
CA ASN A 148 7.92 -16.69 -0.23
C ASN A 148 9.32 -16.41 0.39
N LEU A 149 9.74 -15.14 0.42
CA LEU A 149 10.99 -14.75 1.07
C LEU A 149 10.93 -15.03 2.58
N ILE A 150 9.87 -14.59 3.25
CA ILE A 150 9.64 -14.80 4.69
C ILE A 150 9.64 -16.30 5.02
N ASP A 151 8.93 -17.11 4.23
CA ASP A 151 8.84 -18.56 4.42
C ASP A 151 10.21 -19.26 4.30
N ARG A 152 11.05 -18.83 3.35
CA ARG A 152 12.42 -19.36 3.17
C ARG A 152 13.28 -19.01 4.38
N ILE A 153 13.18 -17.78 4.89
CA ILE A 153 13.91 -17.34 6.09
C ILE A 153 13.49 -18.18 7.30
N LYS A 154 12.16 -18.31 7.54
CA LYS A 154 11.63 -19.12 8.65
C LYS A 154 12.05 -20.59 8.63
N LYS A 155 12.26 -21.15 7.46
CA LYS A 155 12.69 -22.55 7.28
C LYS A 155 14.20 -22.74 7.36
N ASN A 156 14.98 -21.71 7.69
CA ASN A 156 16.45 -21.71 7.68
C ASN A 156 17.05 -22.20 6.34
N LYS A 157 16.33 -21.97 5.23
CA LYS A 157 16.75 -22.31 3.85
C LYS A 157 17.06 -21.04 3.04
N PHE A 158 17.63 -20.05 3.71
CA PHE A 158 17.88 -18.75 3.13
C PHE A 158 19.28 -18.27 3.47
N SER A 159 20.02 -17.79 2.50
CA SER A 159 21.29 -17.11 2.70
C SER A 159 21.26 -15.70 2.12
N LYS A 160 20.91 -15.58 0.84
CA LYS A 160 20.87 -14.31 0.12
C LYS A 160 19.87 -14.33 -1.02
N SER A 161 19.21 -13.20 -1.29
CA SER A 161 18.29 -13.03 -2.42
C SER A 161 18.11 -11.55 -2.76
N THR A 162 17.69 -11.25 -3.99
CA THR A 162 17.28 -9.90 -4.38
C THR A 162 15.75 -9.83 -4.47
N LEU A 163 15.18 -8.77 -3.92
CA LEU A 163 13.75 -8.52 -4.01
C LEU A 163 13.43 -7.02 -3.96
N GLY A 164 12.69 -6.53 -4.97
CA GLY A 164 12.18 -5.16 -4.99
C GLY A 164 13.25 -4.08 -5.01
N GLY A 165 14.41 -4.32 -5.63
CA GLY A 165 15.54 -3.40 -5.65
C GLY A 165 16.35 -3.39 -4.35
N CYS A 166 16.18 -4.43 -3.54
CA CYS A 166 16.97 -4.68 -2.34
C CYS A 166 17.70 -6.02 -2.43
N ILE A 167 18.85 -6.07 -1.82
CA ILE A 167 19.58 -7.31 -1.47
C ILE A 167 19.18 -7.64 -0.04
N VAL A 168 18.67 -8.83 0.18
CA VAL A 168 18.33 -9.39 1.49
C VAL A 168 19.31 -10.49 1.79
N GLU A 169 19.99 -10.45 2.92
CA GLU A 169 21.05 -11.38 3.32
C GLU A 169 20.88 -11.77 4.78
N GLU A 170 21.05 -13.05 5.07
CA GLU A 170 21.04 -13.57 6.43
C GLU A 170 22.41 -13.37 7.09
N LYS A 171 22.43 -12.81 8.30
CA LYS A 171 23.64 -12.54 9.09
C LYS A 171 23.37 -12.93 10.55
N ASP A 172 23.79 -14.11 10.95
CA ASP A 172 23.61 -14.63 12.31
C ASP A 172 22.15 -14.47 12.81
N ASN A 173 21.93 -13.64 13.81
CA ASN A 173 20.62 -13.35 14.39
C ASN A 173 19.84 -12.24 13.67
N PHE A 174 20.34 -11.73 12.54
CA PHE A 174 19.75 -10.62 11.81
C PHE A 174 19.51 -10.95 10.35
N ILE A 175 18.58 -10.23 9.77
CA ILE A 175 18.42 -10.11 8.31
C ILE A 175 18.88 -8.72 7.91
N LEU A 176 19.92 -8.65 7.09
CA LEU A 176 20.42 -7.42 6.51
C LEU A 176 19.68 -7.14 5.19
N ILE A 177 19.08 -5.95 5.08
CA ILE A 177 18.48 -5.46 3.85
C ILE A 177 19.24 -4.23 3.39
N THR A 178 19.77 -4.28 2.17
CA THR A 178 20.52 -3.19 1.55
C THR A 178 19.93 -2.84 0.19
N LYS A 179 20.02 -1.58 -0.18
CA LYS A 179 19.61 -1.13 -1.51
C LYS A 179 20.52 -1.76 -2.57
N GLU A 180 19.94 -2.33 -3.61
CA GLU A 180 20.67 -2.83 -4.76
C GLU A 180 21.30 -1.66 -5.53
N SER A 181 22.61 -1.65 -5.66
CA SER A 181 23.32 -0.69 -6.51
C SER A 181 23.11 -1.11 -7.96
N LYS A 182 22.52 -0.24 -8.78
CA LYS A 182 22.51 -0.44 -10.23
C LYS A 182 23.95 -0.35 -10.73
N ILE A 183 24.54 -1.48 -11.12
CA ILE A 183 25.81 -1.48 -11.87
C ILE A 183 25.50 -0.73 -13.17
N ARG A 184 26.01 0.51 -13.31
CA ARG A 184 26.03 1.17 -14.60
C ARG A 184 26.95 0.31 -15.50
N LYS A 185 26.40 -0.38 -16.49
CA LYS A 185 27.22 -0.92 -17.56
C LYS A 185 27.89 0.26 -18.24
N MET A 186 29.16 0.48 -17.97
CA MET A 186 29.99 1.35 -18.80
C MET A 186 30.10 0.65 -20.16
N SER A 187 29.40 1.15 -21.16
CA SER A 187 29.67 0.81 -22.56
C SER A 187 30.96 1.51 -22.93
N TYR A 188 32.07 0.79 -22.92
CA TYR A 188 33.28 1.26 -23.60
C TYR A 188 32.97 1.23 -25.11
N GLN A 189 32.79 2.41 -25.71
CA GLN A 189 32.96 2.56 -27.16
C GLN A 189 34.47 2.44 -27.41
N LEU A 190 34.91 1.29 -27.91
CA LEU A 190 36.21 1.15 -28.53
C LEU A 190 36.16 2.02 -29.80
N GLY A 191 36.82 3.15 -29.76
CA GLY A 191 37.05 3.97 -30.94
C GLY A 191 37.80 3.17 -32.02
N LYS A 192 37.26 3.23 -33.24
CA LYS A 192 37.97 2.86 -34.45
C LYS A 192 38.86 4.04 -34.88
#